data_7c657861cc7fe138ce7e17ecbc441041
#
_entry.id   7c657861cc7fe138ce7e17ecbc441041
#
_cell.length_a   1.000
_cell.length_b   1.000
_cell.length_c   1.000
_cell.angle_alpha   90.00
_cell.angle_beta   90.00
_cell.angle_gamma   90.00
#
_symmetry.space_group_name_H-M   'P 1'
#
loop_
_entity.id
_entity.type
_entity.pdbx_description
1 polymer ?
#
loop_
_entity_poly.entity_id
_entity_poly.type
_entity_poly.pdbx_seq_one_letter_code
_entity_poly.pdbx_strand_id
1 'polypeptide(L)'
;MNSVEKYIFENYRALVENAGFSVYYVEFQKNHKDSILRLYIEPKDADQTMDIDACEVVSRACSDAFDADPKFPIADAYILEVSSPGIERTLFVPEHFERYVGEKVRLGLYKSLNKKKEFIAILKSADENGIEIDDGGDIIRARVQRYFKSTVVL
;
A
#
# COMPACT_ATOMS: atom_id res chain seq x y z
N MET A 1 6.41 -7.64 0.24
CA MET A 1 5.96 -7.72 1.65
C MET A 1 6.93 -8.55 2.47
N ASN A 2 7.17 -8.15 3.71
CA ASN A 2 7.89 -9.00 4.66
C ASN A 2 6.99 -10.13 5.19
N SER A 3 7.55 -11.02 6.04
CA SER A 3 6.81 -12.19 6.54
C SER A 3 5.58 -11.82 7.37
N VAL A 4 5.67 -10.76 8.17
CA VAL A 4 4.54 -10.27 8.99
C VAL A 4 3.43 -9.74 8.09
N GLU A 5 3.77 -8.87 7.16
CA GLU A 5 2.83 -8.29 6.20
C GLU A 5 2.11 -9.36 5.40
N LYS A 6 2.87 -10.34 4.93
CA LYS A 6 2.34 -11.47 4.17
C LYS A 6 1.37 -12.32 4.99
N TYR A 7 1.74 -12.63 6.24
CA TYR A 7 0.86 -13.37 7.15
C TYR A 7 -0.48 -12.65 7.34
N ILE A 8 -0.43 -11.35 7.63
CA ILE A 8 -1.64 -10.54 7.83
C ILE A 8 -2.49 -10.53 6.56
N PHE A 9 -1.88 -10.30 5.42
CA PHE A 9 -2.59 -10.27 4.14
C PHE A 9 -3.29 -11.61 3.86
N GLU A 10 -2.57 -12.72 3.99
CA GLU A 10 -3.10 -14.05 3.65
C GLU A 10 -4.18 -14.52 4.61
N ASN A 11 -4.06 -14.23 5.91
CA ASN A 11 -4.96 -14.76 6.93
C ASN A 11 -6.14 -13.85 7.25
N TYR A 12 -6.04 -12.55 7.00
CA TYR A 12 -7.08 -11.60 7.41
C TYR A 12 -7.74 -10.85 6.25
N ARG A 13 -7.32 -11.11 5.04
CA ARG A 13 -7.97 -10.55 3.86
C ARG A 13 -9.46 -10.86 3.81
N ALA A 14 -9.83 -12.09 4.08
CA ALA A 14 -11.23 -12.52 4.07
C ALA A 14 -12.08 -11.78 5.11
N LEU A 15 -11.51 -11.52 6.29
CA LEU A 15 -12.19 -10.74 7.34
C LEU A 15 -12.54 -9.33 6.85
N VAL A 16 -11.59 -8.67 6.20
CA VAL A 16 -11.79 -7.33 5.63
C VAL A 16 -12.82 -7.36 4.50
N GLU A 17 -12.75 -8.37 3.64
CA GLU A 17 -13.71 -8.56 2.55
C GLU A 17 -15.13 -8.78 3.04
N ASN A 18 -15.31 -9.53 4.12
CA ASN A 18 -16.61 -9.76 4.74
C ASN A 18 -17.20 -8.46 5.33
N ALA A 19 -16.37 -7.51 5.67
CA ALA A 19 -16.81 -6.19 6.14
C ALA A 19 -17.17 -5.22 5.01
N GLY A 20 -17.00 -5.62 3.74
CA GLY A 20 -17.33 -4.81 2.59
C GLY A 20 -16.17 -4.04 1.96
N PHE A 21 -14.94 -4.37 2.37
CA PHE A 21 -13.73 -3.70 1.90
C PHE A 21 -12.75 -4.71 1.31
N SER A 22 -11.72 -4.22 0.66
CA SER A 22 -10.59 -5.05 0.23
C SER A 22 -9.30 -4.50 0.80
N VAL A 23 -8.34 -5.37 1.06
CA VAL A 23 -7.02 -4.98 1.52
C VAL A 23 -6.22 -4.49 0.32
N TYR A 24 -5.87 -3.22 0.32
CA TYR A 24 -5.04 -2.60 -0.69
C TYR A 24 -3.55 -2.89 -0.43
N TYR A 25 -3.11 -2.73 0.82
CA TYR A 25 -1.74 -3.02 1.21
C TYR A 25 -1.62 -3.20 2.72
N VAL A 26 -0.64 -3.98 3.15
CA VAL A 26 -0.28 -4.16 4.56
C VAL A 26 1.16 -3.67 4.73
N GLU A 27 1.37 -2.80 5.70
CA GLU A 27 2.69 -2.28 6.03
C GLU A 27 2.97 -2.49 7.52
N PHE A 28 4.10 -3.08 7.84
CA PHE A 28 4.55 -3.23 9.21
C PHE A 28 5.92 -2.61 9.39
N GLN A 29 5.98 -1.57 10.22
CA GLN A 29 7.21 -0.88 10.57
C GLN A 29 7.55 -1.19 12.02
N LYS A 30 8.65 -1.89 12.22
CA LYS A 30 9.15 -2.21 13.55
C LYS A 30 10.11 -1.13 14.01
N ASN A 31 9.72 -0.42 15.07
CA ASN A 31 10.54 0.57 15.75
C ASN A 31 10.75 0.17 17.21
N HIS A 32 11.79 0.69 17.85
CA HIS A 32 12.09 0.35 19.24
C HIS A 32 11.00 0.75 20.24
N LYS A 33 10.26 1.82 19.95
CA LYS A 33 9.23 2.35 20.85
C LYS A 33 7.80 2.14 20.33
N ASP A 34 7.60 2.30 19.02
CA ASP A 34 6.27 2.34 18.42
C ASP A 34 6.26 1.55 17.12
N SER A 35 6.08 0.24 17.24
CA SER A 35 5.82 -0.58 16.05
C SER A 35 4.43 -0.27 15.52
N ILE A 36 4.30 -0.10 14.22
CA ILE A 36 3.04 0.25 13.56
C ILE A 36 2.69 -0.83 12.53
N LEU A 37 1.49 -1.38 12.68
CA LEU A 37 0.86 -2.21 11.66
C LEU A 37 -0.22 -1.39 10.99
N ARG A 38 -0.04 -1.10 9.71
CA ARG A 38 -0.97 -0.28 8.94
C ARG A 38 -1.62 -1.11 7.85
N LEU A 39 -2.95 -1.12 7.86
CA LEU A 39 -3.75 -1.71 6.79
C LEU A 39 -4.34 -0.60 5.95
N TYR A 40 -4.04 -0.64 4.65
CA TYR A 40 -4.71 0.20 3.67
C TYR A 40 -5.85 -0.59 3.08
N ILE A 41 -7.05 -0.05 3.21
CA ILE A 41 -8.26 -0.69 2.71
C ILE A 41 -8.99 0.24 1.73
N GLU A 42 -9.73 -0.37 0.81
CA GLU A 42 -10.59 0.36 -0.12
C GLU A 42 -11.95 -0.32 -0.22
N PRO A 43 -13.01 0.41 -0.55
CA PRO A 43 -14.34 -0.19 -0.72
C PRO A 43 -14.34 -1.22 -1.86
N LYS A 44 -15.07 -2.32 -1.69
CA LYS A 44 -15.31 -3.27 -2.76
C LYS A 44 -16.15 -2.68 -3.87
N ASP A 45 -17.17 -1.89 -3.50
CA ASP A 45 -18.08 -1.25 -4.43
C ASP A 45 -17.70 0.21 -4.63
N ALA A 46 -17.74 0.66 -5.89
CA ALA A 46 -17.41 2.05 -6.25
C ALA A 46 -18.35 3.07 -5.59
N ASP A 47 -19.57 2.67 -5.26
CA ASP A 47 -20.56 3.54 -4.63
C ASP A 47 -20.40 3.67 -3.11
N GLN A 48 -19.56 2.84 -2.52
CA GLN A 48 -19.29 2.84 -1.09
C GLN A 48 -18.21 3.88 -0.76
N THR A 49 -18.48 4.72 0.24
CA THR A 49 -17.53 5.72 0.69
C THR A 49 -16.61 5.19 1.78
N MET A 50 -15.33 5.64 1.74
CA MET A 50 -14.42 5.45 2.85
C MET A 50 -14.54 6.61 3.80
N ASP A 51 -14.86 6.31 5.04
CA ASP A 51 -14.91 7.29 6.13
C ASP A 51 -14.22 6.75 7.39
N ILE A 52 -14.16 7.58 8.41
CA ILE A 52 -13.52 7.23 9.69
C ILE A 52 -14.27 6.07 10.36
N ASP A 53 -15.59 6.05 10.25
CA ASP A 53 -16.41 5.00 10.85
C ASP A 53 -16.14 3.63 10.19
N ALA A 54 -15.99 3.61 8.89
CA ALA A 54 -15.63 2.40 8.15
C ALA A 54 -14.25 1.86 8.58
N CYS A 55 -13.27 2.73 8.71
CA CYS A 55 -11.94 2.36 9.20
C CYS A 55 -12.00 1.83 10.63
N GLU A 56 -12.82 2.43 11.49
CA GLU A 56 -12.99 1.99 12.87
C GLU A 56 -13.61 0.60 12.96
N VAL A 57 -14.64 0.32 12.17
CA VAL A 57 -15.29 -1.00 12.13
C VAL A 57 -14.29 -2.08 11.75
N VAL A 58 -13.51 -1.85 10.69
CA VAL A 58 -12.47 -2.80 10.25
C VAL A 58 -11.37 -2.93 11.31
N SER A 59 -10.94 -1.83 11.90
CA SER A 59 -9.91 -1.82 12.94
C SER A 59 -10.31 -2.67 14.15
N ARG A 60 -11.54 -2.54 14.63
CA ARG A 60 -12.04 -3.33 15.75
C ARG A 60 -12.13 -4.82 15.40
N ALA A 61 -12.67 -5.14 14.24
CA ALA A 61 -12.77 -6.53 13.80
C ALA A 61 -11.39 -7.19 13.68
N CYS A 62 -10.43 -6.47 13.11
CA CYS A 62 -9.04 -6.96 13.01
C CYS A 62 -8.40 -7.11 14.39
N SER A 63 -8.53 -6.12 15.25
CA SER A 63 -7.95 -6.15 16.60
C SER A 63 -8.44 -7.35 17.40
N ASP A 64 -9.73 -7.62 17.39
CA ASP A 64 -10.32 -8.77 18.08
C ASP A 64 -9.80 -10.10 17.50
N ALA A 65 -9.71 -10.19 16.18
CA ALA A 65 -9.20 -11.39 15.51
C ALA A 65 -7.71 -11.61 15.77
N PHE A 66 -6.92 -10.57 15.80
CA PHE A 66 -5.47 -10.64 16.10
C PHE A 66 -5.24 -11.11 17.52
N ASP A 67 -6.01 -10.60 18.48
CA ASP A 67 -5.90 -10.97 19.88
C ASP A 67 -6.29 -12.45 20.11
N ALA A 68 -7.17 -12.98 19.28
CA ALA A 68 -7.61 -14.37 19.36
C ALA A 68 -6.71 -15.36 18.61
N ASP A 69 -5.75 -14.89 17.85
CA ASP A 69 -4.89 -15.73 17.01
C ASP A 69 -3.62 -16.15 17.77
N PRO A 70 -3.48 -17.43 18.13
CA PRO A 70 -2.30 -17.92 18.85
C PRO A 70 -1.01 -17.88 18.00
N LYS A 71 -1.14 -17.76 16.68
CA LYS A 71 -0.01 -17.69 15.74
C LYS A 71 0.26 -16.27 15.22
N PHE A 72 -0.37 -15.27 15.83
CA PHE A 72 -0.19 -13.88 15.40
C PHE A 72 1.30 -13.51 15.41
N PRO A 73 1.83 -12.96 14.29
CA PRO A 73 3.29 -12.87 14.11
C PRO A 73 3.95 -11.71 14.87
N ILE A 74 3.19 -10.83 15.50
CA ILE A 74 3.73 -9.69 16.25
C ILE A 74 3.60 -10.00 17.74
N ALA A 75 4.73 -10.26 18.38
CA ALA A 75 4.77 -10.61 19.80
C ALA A 75 4.76 -9.39 20.72
N ASP A 76 5.40 -8.31 20.27
CA ASP A 76 5.54 -7.08 21.05
C ASP A 76 4.35 -6.13 20.83
N ALA A 77 4.26 -5.10 21.65
CA ALA A 77 3.24 -4.08 21.50
C ALA A 77 3.35 -3.36 20.14
N TYR A 78 2.23 -3.07 19.54
CA TYR A 78 2.14 -2.37 18.26
C TYR A 78 0.91 -1.48 18.22
N ILE A 79 0.93 -0.51 17.32
CA ILE A 79 -0.23 0.35 17.03
C ILE A 79 -0.85 -0.16 15.73
N LEU A 80 -2.15 -0.45 15.77
CA LEU A 80 -2.92 -0.80 14.57
C LEU A 80 -3.54 0.45 13.97
N GLU A 81 -3.20 0.74 12.72
CA GLU A 81 -3.81 1.81 11.95
C GLU A 81 -4.52 1.21 10.73
N VAL A 82 -5.78 1.58 10.54
CA VAL A 82 -6.55 1.24 9.34
C VAL A 82 -6.84 2.53 8.60
N SER A 83 -6.48 2.59 7.33
CA SER A 83 -6.52 3.80 6.54
C SER A 83 -6.90 3.49 5.09
N SER A 84 -7.25 4.51 4.34
CA SER A 84 -7.41 4.41 2.89
C SER A 84 -6.09 4.77 2.19
N PRO A 85 -5.90 4.35 0.92
CA PRO A 85 -4.73 4.79 0.14
C PRO A 85 -4.66 6.30 -0.11
N GLY A 86 -5.75 7.03 0.16
CA GLY A 86 -5.82 8.48 -0.01
C GLY A 86 -6.28 8.91 -1.40
N ILE A 87 -6.50 10.22 -1.57
CA ILE A 87 -6.90 10.84 -2.84
C ILE A 87 -5.73 10.76 -3.82
N GLU A 88 -4.54 11.19 -3.40
CA GLU A 88 -3.30 10.89 -4.11
C GLU A 88 -2.89 9.49 -3.70
N ARG A 89 -3.34 8.53 -4.49
CA ARG A 89 -3.20 7.11 -4.16
C ARG A 89 -1.74 6.68 -4.14
N THR A 90 -1.27 6.18 -3.00
CA THR A 90 0.07 5.62 -2.86
C THR A 90 0.14 4.27 -3.56
N LEU A 91 1.21 4.07 -4.34
CA LEU A 91 1.45 2.86 -5.11
C LEU A 91 2.61 2.08 -4.46
N PHE A 92 2.34 0.87 -4.01
CA PHE A 92 3.31 0.07 -3.24
C PHE A 92 3.90 -1.10 -4.02
N VAL A 93 3.12 -1.72 -4.88
CA VAL A 93 3.47 -2.95 -5.59
C VAL A 93 3.15 -2.82 -7.07
N PRO A 94 3.76 -3.64 -7.95
CA PRO A 94 3.51 -3.56 -9.40
C PRO A 94 2.04 -3.59 -9.78
N GLU A 95 1.22 -4.38 -9.09
CA GLU A 95 -0.22 -4.48 -9.35
C GLU A 95 -0.94 -3.15 -9.14
N HIS A 96 -0.47 -2.32 -8.21
CA HIS A 96 -1.00 -0.98 -8.03
C HIS A 96 -0.67 -0.09 -9.22
N PHE A 97 0.56 -0.16 -9.72
CA PHE A 97 0.98 0.61 -10.89
C PHE A 97 0.22 0.21 -12.15
N GLU A 98 -0.06 -1.08 -12.34
CA GLU A 98 -0.78 -1.58 -13.50
C GLU A 98 -2.14 -0.91 -13.68
N ARG A 99 -2.81 -0.55 -12.59
CA ARG A 99 -4.10 0.15 -12.62
C ARG A 99 -4.00 1.56 -13.21
N TYR A 100 -2.82 2.16 -13.19
CA TYR A 100 -2.63 3.58 -13.51
C TYR A 100 -1.73 3.80 -14.72
N VAL A 101 -1.54 2.79 -15.55
CA VAL A 101 -0.84 2.93 -16.83
C VAL A 101 -1.56 3.97 -17.68
N GLY A 102 -0.82 4.94 -18.19
CA GLY A 102 -1.36 6.09 -18.91
C GLY A 102 -1.57 7.34 -18.05
N GLU A 103 -1.53 7.21 -16.74
CA GLU A 103 -1.71 8.31 -15.80
C GLU A 103 -0.37 8.90 -15.37
N LYS A 104 -0.42 10.12 -14.88
CA LYS A 104 0.76 10.81 -14.32
C LYS A 104 1.00 10.29 -12.90
N VAL A 105 2.25 9.89 -12.64
CA VAL A 105 2.67 9.41 -11.32
C VAL A 105 3.85 10.24 -10.82
N ARG A 106 3.96 10.33 -9.49
CA ARG A 106 5.11 10.91 -8.81
C ARG A 106 5.92 9.77 -8.20
N LEU A 107 7.21 9.72 -8.53
CA LEU A 107 8.14 8.75 -7.96
C LEU A 107 9.16 9.47 -7.09
N GLY A 108 9.24 9.05 -5.83
CA GLY A 108 10.34 9.45 -4.94
C GLY A 108 11.33 8.31 -4.79
N LEU A 109 12.58 8.53 -5.14
CA LEU A 109 13.65 7.53 -5.11
C LEU A 109 14.58 7.76 -3.92
N TYR A 110 15.04 6.69 -3.31
CA TYR A 110 16.09 6.78 -2.30
C TYR A 110 17.44 7.14 -2.89
N LYS A 111 17.75 6.57 -4.06
CA LYS A 111 18.97 6.89 -4.80
C LYS A 111 18.60 7.64 -6.06
N SER A 112 19.38 8.66 -6.38
CA SER A 112 19.16 9.41 -7.61
C SER A 112 19.35 8.53 -8.84
N LEU A 113 18.46 8.72 -9.81
CA LEU A 113 18.54 8.13 -11.14
C LEU A 113 18.60 9.29 -12.13
N ASN A 114 19.58 9.29 -13.02
CA ASN A 114 19.83 10.42 -13.93
C ASN A 114 19.92 11.76 -13.19
N LYS A 115 20.58 11.77 -12.03
CA LYS A 115 20.79 12.95 -11.14
C LYS A 115 19.50 13.50 -10.52
N LYS A 116 18.39 12.78 -10.59
CA LYS A 116 17.12 13.18 -9.98
C LYS A 116 16.66 12.14 -8.97
N LYS A 117 16.07 12.60 -7.88
CA LYS A 117 15.43 11.74 -6.86
C LYS A 117 13.91 11.73 -6.98
N GLU A 118 13.34 12.66 -7.71
CA GLU A 118 11.90 12.75 -7.90
C GLU A 118 11.58 12.90 -9.38
N PHE A 119 10.59 12.14 -9.82
CA PHE A 119 10.05 12.20 -11.17
C PHE A 119 8.54 12.41 -11.11
N ILE A 120 8.03 13.28 -11.98
CA ILE A 120 6.60 13.41 -12.23
C ILE A 120 6.45 13.13 -13.73
N ALA A 121 5.89 11.99 -14.07
CA ALA A 121 5.89 11.51 -15.44
C ALA A 121 4.71 10.59 -15.72
N ILE A 122 4.44 10.36 -17.00
CA ILE A 122 3.40 9.42 -17.42
C ILE A 122 3.91 7.99 -17.24
N LEU A 123 3.12 7.15 -16.58
CA LEU A 123 3.40 5.73 -16.43
C LEU A 123 3.07 5.03 -17.76
N LYS A 124 4.08 4.49 -18.41
CA LYS A 124 3.94 3.82 -19.71
C LYS A 124 3.60 2.35 -19.57
N SER A 125 4.25 1.67 -18.66
CA SER A 125 4.00 0.25 -18.41
C SER A 125 4.37 -0.12 -16.99
N ALA A 126 3.78 -1.20 -16.51
CA ALA A 126 4.10 -1.77 -15.22
C ALA A 126 3.90 -3.29 -15.30
N ASP A 127 4.86 -4.02 -14.76
CA ASP A 127 4.80 -5.47 -14.63
C ASP A 127 5.59 -5.92 -13.38
N GLU A 128 5.68 -7.21 -13.18
CA GLU A 128 6.42 -7.79 -12.05
C GLU A 128 7.90 -7.41 -12.01
N ASN A 129 8.48 -7.02 -13.16
CA ASN A 129 9.89 -6.65 -13.27
C ASN A 129 10.15 -5.17 -13.00
N GLY A 130 9.12 -4.34 -13.05
CA GLY A 130 9.24 -2.91 -12.78
C GLY A 130 8.28 -2.05 -13.58
N ILE A 131 8.61 -0.79 -13.65
CA ILE A 131 7.80 0.23 -14.32
C ILE A 131 8.64 0.98 -15.37
N GLU A 132 7.95 1.50 -16.38
CA GLU A 132 8.51 2.44 -17.34
C GLU A 132 7.73 3.75 -17.26
N ILE A 133 8.44 4.85 -17.15
CA ILE A 133 7.87 6.19 -17.16
C ILE A 133 8.43 7.00 -18.32
N ASP A 134 7.62 7.92 -18.83
CA ASP A 134 8.03 8.88 -19.87
C ASP A 134 8.28 10.24 -19.23
N ASP A 135 9.55 10.60 -19.07
CA ASP A 135 9.98 11.87 -18.53
C ASP A 135 10.41 12.81 -19.68
N GLY A 136 9.43 13.49 -20.27
CA GLY A 136 9.67 14.45 -21.33
C GLY A 136 10.23 13.86 -22.63
N GLY A 137 9.87 12.61 -22.96
CA GLY A 137 10.36 11.89 -24.13
C GLY A 137 11.44 10.84 -23.80
N ASP A 138 12.05 10.93 -22.64
CA ASP A 138 13.01 9.93 -22.16
C ASP A 138 12.26 8.83 -21.41
N ILE A 139 12.46 7.58 -21.84
CA ILE A 139 11.87 6.44 -21.15
C ILE A 139 12.82 5.97 -20.05
N ILE A 140 12.33 6.01 -18.83
CA ILE A 140 13.08 5.60 -17.64
C ILE A 140 12.46 4.33 -17.09
N ARG A 141 13.32 3.34 -16.82
CA ARG A 141 12.93 2.06 -16.22
C ARG A 141 13.39 2.00 -14.78
N ALA A 142 12.49 1.57 -13.89
CA ALA A 142 12.80 1.41 -12.50
C ALA A 142 12.09 0.16 -11.94
N ARG A 143 12.77 -0.54 -11.03
CA ARG A 143 12.11 -1.62 -10.29
C ARG A 143 11.24 -1.02 -9.20
N VAL A 144 10.04 -1.58 -9.03
CA VAL A 144 9.22 -1.25 -7.88
C VAL A 144 9.88 -1.85 -6.66
N GLN A 145 10.39 -0.98 -5.81
CA GLN A 145 11.03 -1.38 -4.56
C GLN A 145 10.26 -0.78 -3.39
N ARG A 146 10.33 -1.45 -2.25
CA ARG A 146 9.72 -0.98 -1.01
C ARG A 146 10.11 0.47 -0.66
N TYR A 147 11.22 0.93 -1.19
CA TYR A 147 11.79 2.25 -0.92
C TYR A 147 11.24 3.37 -1.81
N PHE A 148 10.40 3.03 -2.79
CA PHE A 148 9.74 4.06 -3.59
C PHE A 148 8.55 4.62 -2.82
N LYS A 149 8.49 5.92 -2.74
CA LYS A 149 7.25 6.60 -2.42
C LYS A 149 6.65 7.09 -3.74
N SER A 150 5.58 6.44 -4.16
CA SER A 150 4.95 6.71 -5.44
C SER A 150 3.49 7.02 -5.23
N THR A 151 3.01 8.05 -5.90
CA THR A 151 1.60 8.46 -5.83
C THR A 151 1.08 8.79 -7.22
N VAL A 152 -0.22 8.60 -7.41
CA VAL A 152 -0.90 9.09 -8.61
C VAL A 152 -1.07 10.61 -8.47
N VAL A 153 -0.78 11.34 -9.52
CA VAL A 153 -0.97 12.79 -9.55
C VAL A 153 -2.30 13.07 -10.25
N LEU A 154 -3.19 13.71 -9.55
CA LEU A 154 -4.49 14.12 -10.09
C LEU A 154 -4.41 15.50 -10.77
#